data_6d08d18cf033cc5be66406b8144637ae
#
_entry.id   6d08d18cf033cc5be66406b8144637ae
#
_cell.length_a   1.000
_cell.length_b   1.000
_cell.length_c   1.000
_cell.angle_alpha   90.00
_cell.angle_beta   90.00
_cell.angle_gamma   90.00
#
_symmetry.space_group_name_H-M   'P 1'
#
loop_
_entity.id
_entity.type
_entity.pdbx_description
1 polymer ?
#
loop_
_entity_poly.entity_id
_entity_poly.type
_entity_poly.pdbx_seq_one_letter_code
_entity_poly.pdbx_strand_id
1 'polypeptide(L)'
;MDANGATERFNVEAVNSQKIRQPLYAPRKKIFPKRATGTFRRFKWLIMAITLGIYYLTPFLRFDRGPFSPNQAVLVDLANRRFYFFFIEIWPQEFYYVAGLLVMAGVGLFLVTSTIGRAWCGYTCPQTVWVDLFLAVEQAVEGDRNARIKLNAAPWSLGKIVKRVTKHGIWLVIGFLTGGAWILYFADAPTLLHDFFTLHAASVAYFTVGILTATTYVFGGLMREQVCTYMCPWPRIQAAMLDENSLTVTYNDWRGEPRSRHAKKAVAEGRKVGDCIDCSACVAVCPMGIDIRDGQQLECITCALCIDACDGVMDKIGRERGLISYATLNDYNANMALAGASETTAVDPARIRDGATGKLVPGLRHTTWRSIIRPRTIVYFLVWAGIGIAMLVALSLRSTLEISALHDRNPQYVLLSDGSIRNGFKIKISNMRAEPRTVTLTLEGLPGGLMTRADTVEPPSSSLLFKLQPDAVMETRVFVRADPSALESTVTDFDFAVRAVSGEATASTHAKFEKPKEQRP
;
A
#
# COMPACT_ATOMS: atom_id res chain seq x y z
N MET A 1 45.31 6.44 38.72
CA MET A 1 46.00 7.40 39.62
C MET A 1 47.00 8.11 38.75
N ASP A 2 46.69 9.35 38.42
CA ASP A 2 47.62 10.20 37.74
C ASP A 2 48.73 10.65 38.69
N ALA A 3 49.86 11.12 38.15
CA ALA A 3 51.06 11.42 38.89
C ALA A 3 50.91 12.43 40.06
N ASN A 4 49.74 13.02 40.26
CA ASN A 4 49.45 14.03 41.30
C ASN A 4 48.45 13.55 42.38
N GLY A 5 48.09 12.26 42.44
CA GLY A 5 47.21 11.72 43.50
C GLY A 5 45.77 12.27 43.53
N ALA A 6 45.34 13.00 42.50
CA ALA A 6 43.97 13.48 42.38
C ALA A 6 43.06 12.40 41.81
N THR A 7 41.97 12.09 42.50
CA THR A 7 40.92 11.21 42.01
C THR A 7 40.21 11.85 40.82
N GLU A 8 40.25 11.19 39.68
CA GLU A 8 39.53 11.60 38.46
C GLU A 8 38.03 11.67 38.77
N ARG A 9 37.40 12.83 38.62
CA ARG A 9 35.97 13.04 38.81
C ARG A 9 35.27 12.92 37.48
N PHE A 10 34.54 11.82 37.29
CA PHE A 10 33.66 11.65 36.14
C PHE A 10 32.36 12.42 36.37
N ASN A 11 32.02 13.33 35.46
CA ASN A 11 30.74 14.02 35.46
C ASN A 11 29.71 13.11 34.79
N VAL A 12 29.18 12.14 35.53
CA VAL A 12 28.22 11.15 35.05
C VAL A 12 26.87 11.38 35.72
N GLU A 13 25.85 11.72 34.93
CA GLU A 13 24.47 11.77 35.42
C GLU A 13 23.89 10.37 35.47
N ALA A 14 23.29 9.99 36.59
CA ALA A 14 22.64 8.69 36.75
C ALA A 14 21.28 8.68 36.05
N VAL A 15 21.25 8.20 34.79
CA VAL A 15 20.09 8.19 33.91
C VAL A 15 18.85 7.49 34.55
N ASN A 16 19.06 6.55 35.49
CA ASN A 16 17.99 5.79 36.17
C ASN A 16 17.73 6.26 37.63
N SER A 17 18.20 7.45 38.02
CA SER A 17 17.87 8.00 39.33
C SER A 17 16.39 8.39 39.42
N GLN A 18 15.73 8.06 40.52
CA GLN A 18 14.32 8.44 40.77
C GLN A 18 14.08 9.97 40.70
N LYS A 19 15.12 10.77 40.97
CA LYS A 19 15.06 12.24 40.89
C LYS A 19 15.15 12.77 39.45
N ILE A 20 15.68 11.98 38.49
CA ILE A 20 15.95 12.37 37.12
C ILE A 20 15.14 11.51 36.14
N ARG A 21 14.26 10.65 36.64
CA ARG A 21 13.41 9.78 35.80
C ARG A 21 12.53 10.62 34.91
N GLN A 22 12.96 10.83 33.66
CA GLN A 22 12.07 11.35 32.64
C GLN A 22 10.96 10.31 32.38
N PRO A 23 9.70 10.73 32.23
CA PRO A 23 8.65 9.81 31.83
C PRO A 23 9.06 9.13 30.51
N LEU A 24 8.86 7.81 30.42
CA LEU A 24 9.18 7.00 29.24
C LEU A 24 8.57 7.57 27.95
N TYR A 25 7.47 8.33 28.08
CA TYR A 25 6.79 9.02 27.00
C TYR A 25 6.56 10.47 27.42
N ALA A 26 6.91 11.41 26.54
CA ALA A 26 6.53 12.80 26.71
C ALA A 26 4.99 12.92 26.70
N PRO A 27 4.39 13.75 27.58
CA PRO A 27 2.96 13.97 27.60
C PRO A 27 2.49 14.50 26.24
N ARG A 28 1.38 13.95 25.71
CA ARG A 28 0.85 14.35 24.41
C ARG A 28 0.50 15.84 24.38
N LYS A 29 1.16 16.59 23.52
CA LYS A 29 0.78 17.96 23.19
C LYS A 29 -0.23 17.93 22.06
N LYS A 30 -1.42 18.50 22.27
CA LYS A 30 -2.46 18.60 21.25
C LYS A 30 -2.05 19.58 20.16
N ILE A 31 -2.01 19.09 18.92
CA ILE A 31 -1.61 19.88 17.75
C ILE A 31 -2.86 20.51 17.13
N PHE A 32 -2.78 21.82 16.82
CA PHE A 32 -3.81 22.58 16.15
C PHE A 32 -3.26 23.15 14.84
N PRO A 33 -3.23 22.40 13.74
CA PRO A 33 -2.68 22.89 12.49
C PRO A 33 -3.49 24.06 11.94
N LYS A 34 -2.80 25.12 11.50
CA LYS A 34 -3.38 26.26 10.81
C LYS A 34 -3.73 25.85 9.38
N ARG A 35 -4.79 26.45 8.83
CA ARG A 35 -5.15 26.26 7.42
C ARG A 35 -4.03 26.78 6.51
N ALA A 36 -3.44 25.90 5.71
CA ALA A 36 -2.47 26.27 4.67
C ALA A 36 -3.18 26.57 3.36
N THR A 37 -2.63 27.49 2.58
CA THR A 37 -3.05 27.84 1.22
C THR A 37 -1.83 27.92 0.34
N GLY A 38 -1.84 27.25 -0.81
CA GLY A 38 -0.72 27.25 -1.75
C GLY A 38 -0.82 26.11 -2.75
N THR A 39 0.26 25.89 -3.50
CA THR A 39 0.32 24.89 -4.58
C THR A 39 0.26 23.47 -4.03
N PHE A 40 1.06 23.17 -3.01
CA PHE A 40 1.09 21.83 -2.39
C PHE A 40 -0.21 21.49 -1.68
N ARG A 41 -0.90 22.49 -1.09
CA ARG A 41 -2.22 22.28 -0.52
C ARG A 41 -3.27 21.94 -1.57
N ARG A 42 -3.26 22.61 -2.72
CA ARG A 42 -4.16 22.29 -3.85
C ARG A 42 -3.89 20.90 -4.41
N PHE A 43 -2.62 20.56 -4.59
CA PHE A 43 -2.19 19.24 -5.05
C PHE A 43 -2.65 18.14 -4.09
N LYS A 44 -2.51 18.37 -2.78
CA LYS A 44 -2.99 17.42 -1.76
C LYS A 44 -4.50 17.22 -1.80
N TRP A 45 -5.28 18.29 -2.02
CA TRP A 45 -6.72 18.19 -2.23
C TRP A 45 -7.08 17.40 -3.47
N LEU A 46 -6.37 17.61 -4.57
CA LEU A 46 -6.58 16.87 -5.82
C LEU A 46 -6.34 15.37 -5.63
N ILE A 47 -5.21 14.99 -5.03
CA ILE A 47 -4.90 13.58 -4.77
C ILE A 47 -5.95 12.97 -3.83
N MET A 48 -6.34 13.68 -2.79
CA MET A 48 -7.38 13.21 -1.87
C MET A 48 -8.73 13.00 -2.60
N ALA A 49 -9.13 13.91 -3.48
CA ALA A 49 -10.36 13.76 -4.26
C ALA A 49 -10.28 12.56 -5.21
N ILE A 50 -9.14 12.33 -5.87
CA ILE A 50 -8.93 11.18 -6.76
C ILE A 50 -8.96 9.87 -5.95
N THR A 51 -8.21 9.77 -4.85
CA THR A 51 -8.12 8.55 -4.05
C THR A 51 -9.44 8.18 -3.39
N LEU A 52 -10.16 9.16 -2.83
CA LEU A 52 -11.49 8.94 -2.29
C LEU A 52 -12.51 8.65 -3.38
N GLY A 53 -12.41 9.33 -4.54
CA GLY A 53 -13.25 9.04 -5.71
C GLY A 53 -13.10 7.59 -6.18
N ILE A 54 -11.87 7.11 -6.35
CA ILE A 54 -11.60 5.71 -6.67
C ILE A 54 -12.21 4.80 -5.59
N TYR A 55 -11.95 5.08 -4.33
CA TYR A 55 -12.41 4.25 -3.22
C TYR A 55 -13.93 4.11 -3.13
N TYR A 56 -14.67 5.21 -3.30
CA TYR A 56 -16.12 5.21 -3.15
C TYR A 56 -16.88 4.83 -4.44
N LEU A 57 -16.34 5.16 -5.62
CA LEU A 57 -17.05 4.97 -6.89
C LEU A 57 -16.79 3.62 -7.55
N THR A 58 -15.60 3.04 -7.35
CA THR A 58 -15.21 1.78 -8.02
C THR A 58 -16.19 0.63 -7.80
N PRO A 59 -16.78 0.37 -6.59
CA PRO A 59 -17.74 -0.71 -6.41
C PRO A 59 -19.01 -0.58 -7.25
N PHE A 60 -19.35 0.64 -7.70
CA PHE A 60 -20.53 0.89 -8.53
C PHE A 60 -20.25 0.81 -10.03
N LEU A 61 -18.98 0.70 -10.44
CA LEU A 61 -18.63 0.52 -11.83
C LEU A 61 -19.08 -0.86 -12.31
N ARG A 62 -19.73 -0.90 -13.48
CA ARG A 62 -20.21 -2.11 -14.09
C ARG A 62 -19.36 -2.47 -15.29
N PHE A 63 -19.05 -3.75 -15.42
CA PHE A 63 -18.28 -4.32 -16.52
C PHE A 63 -18.91 -5.64 -16.93
N ASP A 64 -19.39 -5.72 -18.16
CA ASP A 64 -20.04 -6.94 -18.67
C ASP A 64 -19.00 -8.02 -18.98
N ARG A 65 -19.09 -9.15 -18.27
CA ARG A 65 -18.26 -10.35 -18.48
C ARG A 65 -19.08 -11.53 -19.04
N GLY A 66 -20.31 -11.27 -19.45
CA GLY A 66 -21.22 -12.30 -19.91
C GLY A 66 -22.23 -12.76 -18.84
N PRO A 67 -23.17 -13.63 -19.22
CA PRO A 67 -24.35 -13.96 -18.40
C PRO A 67 -24.05 -14.77 -17.13
N PHE A 68 -22.85 -15.35 -17.00
CA PHE A 68 -22.49 -16.25 -15.91
C PHE A 68 -21.51 -15.64 -14.88
N SER A 69 -21.07 -14.41 -15.11
CA SER A 69 -20.12 -13.71 -14.23
C SER A 69 -20.73 -12.45 -13.63
N PRO A 70 -20.30 -12.02 -12.43
CA PRO A 70 -20.81 -10.80 -11.82
C PRO A 70 -20.42 -9.56 -12.64
N ASN A 71 -21.35 -8.59 -12.73
CA ASN A 71 -21.17 -7.36 -13.51
C ASN A 71 -20.36 -6.28 -12.79
N GLN A 72 -20.05 -6.42 -11.50
CA GLN A 72 -19.27 -5.44 -10.77
C GLN A 72 -17.83 -5.43 -11.26
N ALA A 73 -17.31 -4.25 -11.67
CA ALA A 73 -16.00 -4.15 -12.29
C ALA A 73 -14.86 -4.63 -11.38
N VAL A 74 -14.92 -4.30 -10.09
CA VAL A 74 -13.97 -4.78 -9.07
C VAL A 74 -14.76 -5.46 -7.96
N LEU A 75 -14.54 -6.77 -7.80
CA LEU A 75 -15.22 -7.61 -6.81
C LEU A 75 -14.25 -8.64 -6.23
N VAL A 76 -14.23 -8.76 -4.92
CA VAL A 76 -13.51 -9.79 -4.16
C VAL A 76 -14.54 -10.80 -3.68
N ASP A 77 -14.85 -11.81 -4.49
CA ASP A 77 -15.80 -12.86 -4.14
C ASP A 77 -15.13 -13.92 -3.26
N LEU A 78 -15.27 -13.76 -1.96
CA LEU A 78 -14.71 -14.70 -0.98
C LEU A 78 -15.46 -16.02 -0.94
N ALA A 79 -16.76 -16.03 -1.26
CA ALA A 79 -17.59 -17.24 -1.24
C ALA A 79 -17.13 -18.21 -2.33
N ASN A 80 -16.91 -17.71 -3.54
CA ASN A 80 -16.42 -18.49 -4.68
C ASN A 80 -14.89 -18.46 -4.78
N ARG A 81 -14.19 -17.74 -3.88
CA ARG A 81 -12.72 -17.57 -3.85
C ARG A 81 -12.17 -16.99 -5.15
N ARG A 82 -12.84 -15.98 -5.70
CA ARG A 82 -12.48 -15.34 -6.97
C ARG A 82 -12.29 -13.84 -6.79
N PHE A 83 -11.37 -13.27 -7.59
CA PHE A 83 -11.15 -11.85 -7.63
C PHE A 83 -11.40 -11.35 -9.04
N TYR A 84 -12.26 -10.36 -9.17
CA TYR A 84 -12.62 -9.76 -10.45
C TYR A 84 -12.06 -8.35 -10.55
N PHE A 85 -11.31 -8.08 -11.62
CA PHE A 85 -10.74 -6.78 -11.94
C PHE A 85 -11.00 -6.47 -13.41
N PHE A 86 -12.08 -5.77 -13.72
CA PHE A 86 -12.54 -5.50 -15.09
C PHE A 86 -12.62 -6.80 -15.90
N PHE A 87 -11.74 -6.98 -16.90
CA PHE A 87 -11.68 -8.18 -17.75
C PHE A 87 -10.84 -9.32 -17.14
N ILE A 88 -10.19 -9.09 -16.02
CA ILE A 88 -9.33 -10.09 -15.37
C ILE A 88 -10.13 -10.77 -14.27
N GLU A 89 -10.19 -12.08 -14.32
CA GLU A 89 -10.66 -12.95 -13.26
C GLU A 89 -9.48 -13.76 -12.74
N ILE A 90 -9.24 -13.73 -11.43
CA ILE A 90 -8.17 -14.46 -10.76
C ILE A 90 -8.79 -15.60 -9.97
N TRP A 91 -8.38 -16.82 -10.30
CA TRP A 91 -8.80 -18.05 -9.65
C TRP A 91 -7.91 -18.41 -8.45
N PRO A 92 -8.35 -19.32 -7.55
CA PRO A 92 -7.56 -19.73 -6.39
C PRO A 92 -6.16 -20.27 -6.77
N GLN A 93 -6.06 -20.97 -7.89
CA GLN A 93 -4.80 -21.50 -8.42
C GLN A 93 -3.83 -20.40 -8.86
N GLU A 94 -4.37 -19.25 -9.26
CA GLU A 94 -3.64 -18.10 -9.76
C GLU A 94 -3.29 -17.07 -8.65
N PHE A 95 -3.39 -17.46 -7.38
CA PHE A 95 -3.13 -16.56 -6.24
C PHE A 95 -1.72 -15.95 -6.24
N TYR A 96 -0.79 -16.52 -7.00
CA TYR A 96 0.55 -15.94 -7.22
C TYR A 96 0.51 -14.54 -7.86
N TYR A 97 -0.55 -14.18 -8.60
CA TYR A 97 -0.71 -12.79 -9.08
C TYR A 97 -0.91 -11.81 -7.92
N VAL A 98 -1.63 -12.20 -6.87
CA VAL A 98 -1.79 -11.36 -5.68
C VAL A 98 -0.44 -11.18 -4.98
N ALA A 99 0.35 -12.24 -4.86
CA ALA A 99 1.71 -12.15 -4.33
C ALA A 99 2.59 -11.22 -5.19
N GLY A 100 2.52 -11.34 -6.52
CA GLY A 100 3.21 -10.46 -7.46
C GLY A 100 2.83 -8.98 -7.28
N LEU A 101 1.55 -8.68 -7.13
CA LEU A 101 1.06 -7.32 -6.86
C LEU A 101 1.57 -6.77 -5.53
N LEU A 102 1.65 -7.59 -4.48
CA LEU A 102 2.21 -7.19 -3.18
C LEU A 102 3.71 -6.88 -3.29
N VAL A 103 4.47 -7.71 -4.03
CA VAL A 103 5.89 -7.45 -4.30
C VAL A 103 6.07 -6.17 -5.10
N MET A 104 5.25 -5.94 -6.15
CA MET A 104 5.26 -4.70 -6.92
C MET A 104 4.93 -3.48 -6.05
N ALA A 105 3.96 -3.59 -5.15
CA ALA A 105 3.61 -2.51 -4.22
C ALA A 105 4.79 -2.19 -3.28
N GLY A 106 5.46 -3.22 -2.76
CA GLY A 106 6.67 -3.08 -1.93
C GLY A 106 7.81 -2.39 -2.70
N VAL A 107 8.21 -2.93 -3.86
CA VAL A 107 9.27 -2.33 -4.71
C VAL A 107 8.89 -0.93 -5.18
N GLY A 108 7.63 -0.70 -5.53
CA GLY A 108 7.11 0.62 -5.90
C GLY A 108 7.24 1.64 -4.78
N LEU A 109 7.00 1.22 -3.52
CA LEU A 109 7.21 2.08 -2.36
C LEU A 109 8.70 2.42 -2.15
N PHE A 110 9.61 1.44 -2.37
CA PHE A 110 11.06 1.70 -2.38
C PHE A 110 11.46 2.71 -3.46
N LEU A 111 10.93 2.53 -4.68
CA LEU A 111 11.16 3.45 -5.80
C LEU A 111 10.70 4.87 -5.46
N VAL A 112 9.47 5.03 -5.00
CA VAL A 112 8.92 6.35 -4.62
C VAL A 112 9.72 6.97 -3.49
N THR A 113 10.08 6.18 -2.47
CA THR A 113 10.83 6.70 -1.31
C THR A 113 12.24 7.12 -1.69
N SER A 114 12.93 6.36 -2.53
CA SER A 114 14.27 6.73 -2.99
C SER A 114 14.28 7.96 -3.91
N THR A 115 13.18 8.27 -4.60
CA THR A 115 13.05 9.43 -5.48
C THR A 115 12.55 10.68 -4.75
N ILE A 116 11.36 10.62 -4.17
CA ILE A 116 10.61 11.77 -3.64
C ILE A 116 10.47 11.67 -2.10
N GLY A 117 11.30 10.86 -1.48
CA GLY A 117 11.26 10.67 -0.04
C GLY A 117 9.92 10.08 0.42
N ARG A 118 9.35 10.65 1.47
CA ARG A 118 8.14 10.11 2.11
C ARG A 118 6.83 10.67 1.52
N ALA A 119 6.83 11.00 0.22
CA ALA A 119 5.64 11.57 -0.46
C ALA A 119 4.41 10.66 -0.36
N TRP A 120 4.56 9.33 -0.40
CA TRP A 120 3.47 8.40 -0.14
C TRP A 120 2.74 8.72 1.18
N CYS A 121 3.50 8.88 2.28
CA CYS A 121 2.93 9.22 3.60
C CYS A 121 2.25 10.59 3.62
N GLY A 122 2.75 11.54 2.83
CA GLY A 122 2.22 12.92 2.78
C GLY A 122 0.93 13.08 1.98
N TYR A 123 0.71 12.23 0.95
CA TYR A 123 -0.35 12.47 -0.04
C TYR A 123 -1.34 11.32 -0.19
N THR A 124 -0.89 10.06 -0.29
CA THR A 124 -1.72 8.92 -0.70
C THR A 124 -2.01 7.93 0.43
N CYS A 125 -1.22 7.96 1.51
CA CYS A 125 -1.45 7.08 2.66
C CYS A 125 -2.87 7.26 3.22
N PRO A 126 -3.67 6.19 3.39
CA PRO A 126 -5.03 6.30 3.91
C PRO A 126 -5.12 7.07 5.23
N GLN A 127 -4.23 6.81 6.20
CA GLN A 127 -4.21 7.54 7.47
C GLN A 127 -4.10 9.04 7.26
N THR A 128 -3.22 9.49 6.37
CA THR A 128 -3.02 10.93 6.10
C THR A 128 -4.20 11.54 5.36
N VAL A 129 -4.82 10.79 4.43
CA VAL A 129 -6.02 11.24 3.70
C VAL A 129 -7.17 11.47 4.67
N TRP A 130 -7.48 10.51 5.56
CA TRP A 130 -8.54 10.66 6.56
C TRP A 130 -8.24 11.73 7.60
N VAL A 131 -7.01 11.80 8.11
CA VAL A 131 -6.61 12.88 9.05
C VAL A 131 -6.81 14.25 8.42
N ASP A 132 -6.46 14.42 7.14
CA ASP A 132 -6.62 15.69 6.44
C ASP A 132 -8.10 16.06 6.23
N LEU A 133 -8.93 15.09 5.87
CA LEU A 133 -10.39 15.25 5.76
C LEU A 133 -11.01 15.62 7.12
N PHE A 134 -10.63 14.93 8.18
CA PHE A 134 -11.10 15.21 9.54
C PHE A 134 -10.67 16.60 10.03
N LEU A 135 -9.43 17.02 9.71
CA LEU A 135 -8.94 18.36 9.99
C LEU A 135 -9.73 19.42 9.22
N ALA A 136 -10.12 19.16 7.97
CA ALA A 136 -10.95 20.06 7.19
C ALA A 136 -12.32 20.26 7.83
N VAL A 137 -12.97 19.18 8.30
CA VAL A 137 -14.22 19.24 9.06
C VAL A 137 -14.04 20.03 10.36
N GLU A 138 -12.95 19.77 11.11
CA GLU A 138 -12.65 20.49 12.34
C GLU A 138 -12.47 21.98 12.10
N GLN A 139 -11.78 22.36 11.02
CA GLN A 139 -11.61 23.76 10.63
C GLN A 139 -12.91 24.42 10.17
N ALA A 140 -13.81 23.67 9.54
CA ALA A 140 -15.11 24.19 9.11
C ALA A 140 -16.05 24.43 10.30
N VAL A 141 -16.09 23.52 11.29
CA VAL A 141 -17.03 23.58 12.43
C VAL A 141 -16.50 24.45 13.57
N GLU A 142 -15.23 24.30 13.94
CA GLU A 142 -14.61 24.95 15.10
C GLU A 142 -13.80 26.20 14.73
N GLY A 143 -13.54 26.42 13.44
CA GLY A 143 -12.72 27.52 12.92
C GLY A 143 -11.24 27.17 12.81
N ASP A 144 -10.41 28.17 12.43
CA ASP A 144 -8.97 27.97 12.26
C ASP A 144 -8.24 27.85 13.61
N ARG A 145 -6.94 27.65 13.55
CA ARG A 145 -6.03 27.35 14.67
C ARG A 145 -6.35 28.16 15.94
N ASN A 146 -6.40 29.48 15.84
CA ASN A 146 -6.59 30.35 17.01
C ASN A 146 -7.98 30.21 17.63
N ALA A 147 -9.01 30.02 16.81
CA ALA A 147 -10.38 29.76 17.28
C ALA A 147 -10.48 28.42 18.01
N ARG A 148 -9.80 27.38 17.49
CA ARG A 148 -9.76 26.05 18.12
C ARG A 148 -9.00 26.05 19.45
N ILE A 149 -7.90 26.79 19.54
CA ILE A 149 -7.14 26.95 20.81
C ILE A 149 -8.03 27.63 21.85
N LYS A 150 -8.68 28.76 21.49
CA LYS A 150 -9.62 29.47 22.37
C LYS A 150 -10.80 28.57 22.78
N LEU A 151 -11.42 27.86 21.82
CA LEU A 151 -12.52 26.94 22.10
C LEU A 151 -12.07 25.79 23.04
N ASN A 152 -10.86 25.30 22.89
CA ASN A 152 -10.35 24.23 23.75
C ASN A 152 -10.15 24.72 25.19
N ALA A 153 -9.62 25.94 25.39
CA ALA A 153 -9.41 26.54 26.69
C ALA A 153 -10.68 27.08 27.37
N ALA A 154 -11.72 27.40 26.59
CA ALA A 154 -12.99 27.93 27.11
C ALA A 154 -13.71 26.94 28.03
N PRO A 155 -14.45 27.40 29.04
CA PRO A 155 -15.32 26.56 29.86
C PRO A 155 -16.42 25.91 29.01
N TRP A 156 -17.05 24.88 29.54
CA TRP A 156 -18.16 24.21 28.86
C TRP A 156 -19.37 25.19 28.73
N SER A 157 -19.84 25.32 27.50
CA SER A 157 -21.00 26.14 27.14
C SER A 157 -21.81 25.42 26.08
N LEU A 158 -23.09 25.78 25.91
CA LEU A 158 -23.94 25.16 24.89
C LEU A 158 -23.32 25.27 23.49
N GLY A 159 -22.78 26.43 23.14
CA GLY A 159 -22.09 26.62 21.85
C GLY A 159 -20.84 25.72 21.68
N LYS A 160 -20.07 25.47 22.74
CA LYS A 160 -18.97 24.53 22.71
C LYS A 160 -19.45 23.09 22.53
N ILE A 161 -20.50 22.70 23.24
CA ILE A 161 -21.12 21.37 23.13
C ILE A 161 -21.63 21.13 21.72
N VAL A 162 -22.41 22.03 21.16
CA VAL A 162 -22.96 21.93 19.79
C VAL A 162 -21.82 21.74 18.78
N LYS A 163 -20.78 22.59 18.81
CA LYS A 163 -19.62 22.44 17.88
C LYS A 163 -18.92 21.10 18.03
N ARG A 164 -18.73 20.61 19.25
CA ARG A 164 -18.10 19.32 19.50
C ARG A 164 -18.97 18.16 18.99
N VAL A 165 -20.25 18.15 19.31
CA VAL A 165 -21.18 17.11 18.85
C VAL A 165 -21.26 17.10 17.32
N THR A 166 -21.41 18.26 16.68
CA THR A 166 -21.45 18.36 15.21
C THR A 166 -20.18 17.83 14.57
N LYS A 167 -19.00 18.22 15.09
CA LYS A 167 -17.73 17.71 14.58
C LYS A 167 -17.62 16.19 14.69
N HIS A 168 -17.88 15.65 15.88
CA HIS A 168 -17.79 14.21 16.12
C HIS A 168 -18.86 13.42 15.33
N GLY A 169 -20.07 14.00 15.17
CA GLY A 169 -21.11 13.43 14.33
C GLY A 169 -20.67 13.31 12.87
N ILE A 170 -20.12 14.38 12.29
CA ILE A 170 -19.59 14.34 10.91
C ILE A 170 -18.43 13.34 10.79
N TRP A 171 -17.53 13.28 11.75
CA TRP A 171 -16.44 12.29 11.76
C TRP A 171 -16.95 10.85 11.79
N LEU A 172 -18.00 10.56 12.58
CA LEU A 172 -18.65 9.25 12.62
C LEU A 172 -19.31 8.90 11.29
N VAL A 173 -19.98 9.87 10.65
CA VAL A 173 -20.55 9.67 9.30
C VAL A 173 -19.47 9.35 8.28
N ILE A 174 -18.36 10.08 8.27
CA ILE A 174 -17.23 9.78 7.38
C ILE A 174 -16.66 8.39 7.67
N GLY A 175 -16.49 8.01 8.93
CA GLY A 175 -16.05 6.67 9.33
C GLY A 175 -17.02 5.58 8.85
N PHE A 176 -18.33 5.82 9.03
CA PHE A 176 -19.38 4.91 8.56
C PHE A 176 -19.38 4.76 7.05
N LEU A 177 -19.28 5.84 6.29
CA LEU A 177 -19.17 5.79 4.83
C LEU A 177 -17.90 5.04 4.39
N THR A 178 -16.78 5.21 5.12
CA THR A 178 -15.54 4.48 4.84
C THR A 178 -15.72 2.98 5.04
N GLY A 179 -16.28 2.56 6.16
CA GLY A 179 -16.57 1.15 6.44
C GLY A 179 -17.62 0.57 5.49
N GLY A 180 -18.65 1.36 5.17
CA GLY A 180 -19.69 0.99 4.20
C GLY A 180 -19.12 0.78 2.80
N ALA A 181 -18.28 1.69 2.30
CA ALA A 181 -17.64 1.54 1.00
C ALA A 181 -16.74 0.29 0.92
N TRP A 182 -16.07 -0.05 2.02
CA TRP A 182 -15.22 -1.24 2.07
C TRP A 182 -16.00 -2.53 1.81
N ILE A 183 -17.15 -2.73 2.46
CA ILE A 183 -17.93 -3.96 2.30
C ILE A 183 -18.49 -4.13 0.88
N LEU A 184 -18.70 -3.04 0.13
CA LEU A 184 -19.21 -3.05 -1.24
C LEU A 184 -18.21 -3.67 -2.25
N TYR A 185 -16.96 -3.88 -1.86
CA TYR A 185 -15.99 -4.61 -2.67
C TYR A 185 -16.13 -6.14 -2.56
N PHE A 186 -16.92 -6.65 -1.59
CA PHE A 186 -17.03 -8.08 -1.30
C PHE A 186 -18.38 -8.70 -1.69
N ALA A 187 -19.30 -7.89 -2.16
CA ALA A 187 -20.59 -8.34 -2.69
C ALA A 187 -21.10 -7.33 -3.71
N ASP A 188 -22.16 -7.67 -4.45
CA ASP A 188 -22.77 -6.76 -5.40
C ASP A 188 -23.25 -5.48 -4.70
N ALA A 189 -22.66 -4.35 -5.09
CA ALA A 189 -22.77 -3.10 -4.33
C ALA A 189 -24.21 -2.58 -4.16
N PRO A 190 -25.09 -2.50 -5.20
CA PRO A 190 -26.47 -2.06 -5.03
C PRO A 190 -27.29 -3.01 -4.18
N THR A 191 -27.14 -4.32 -4.38
CA THR A 191 -27.87 -5.35 -3.64
C THR A 191 -27.48 -5.31 -2.17
N LEU A 192 -26.17 -5.30 -1.88
CA LEU A 192 -25.67 -5.23 -0.50
C LEU A 192 -26.10 -3.93 0.18
N LEU A 193 -26.09 -2.80 -0.53
CA LEU A 193 -26.52 -1.52 0.02
C LEU A 193 -28.00 -1.55 0.41
N HIS A 194 -28.86 -2.10 -0.45
CA HIS A 194 -30.28 -2.30 -0.15
C HIS A 194 -30.47 -3.20 1.09
N ASP A 195 -29.81 -4.38 1.09
CA ASP A 195 -29.94 -5.35 2.18
C ASP A 195 -29.39 -4.82 3.50
N PHE A 196 -28.33 -4.00 3.44
CA PHE A 196 -27.75 -3.37 4.62
C PHE A 196 -28.75 -2.43 5.30
N PHE A 197 -29.42 -1.56 4.53
CA PHE A 197 -30.38 -0.60 5.10
C PHE A 197 -31.75 -1.24 5.44
N THR A 198 -32.08 -2.35 4.81
CA THR A 198 -33.31 -3.12 5.16
C THR A 198 -33.06 -4.18 6.24
N LEU A 199 -31.84 -4.24 6.81
CA LEU A 199 -31.44 -5.18 7.86
C LEU A 199 -31.46 -6.66 7.43
N HIS A 200 -31.29 -6.95 6.14
CA HIS A 200 -31.20 -8.29 5.58
C HIS A 200 -29.77 -8.72 5.25
N ALA A 201 -28.79 -7.83 5.36
CA ALA A 201 -27.39 -8.17 5.11
C ALA A 201 -26.84 -9.16 6.15
N ALA A 202 -25.82 -9.92 5.78
CA ALA A 202 -25.16 -10.84 6.69
C ALA A 202 -24.54 -10.08 7.89
N SER A 203 -24.57 -10.68 9.09
CA SER A 203 -24.06 -10.07 10.32
C SER A 203 -22.61 -9.61 10.23
N VAL A 204 -21.79 -10.30 9.45
CA VAL A 204 -20.39 -9.92 9.18
C VAL A 204 -20.28 -8.54 8.52
N ALA A 205 -21.23 -8.13 7.68
CA ALA A 205 -21.22 -6.81 7.05
C ALA A 205 -21.39 -5.69 8.09
N TYR A 206 -22.37 -5.81 9.01
CA TYR A 206 -22.59 -4.84 10.10
C TYR A 206 -21.38 -4.76 11.05
N PHE A 207 -20.83 -5.91 11.41
CA PHE A 207 -19.66 -5.99 12.28
C PHE A 207 -18.43 -5.31 11.62
N THR A 208 -18.20 -5.57 10.33
CA THR A 208 -17.10 -4.97 9.58
C THR A 208 -17.26 -3.46 9.48
N VAL A 209 -18.47 -2.97 9.12
CA VAL A 209 -18.74 -1.53 9.09
C VAL A 209 -18.53 -0.91 10.46
N GLY A 210 -19.01 -1.55 11.53
CA GLY A 210 -18.82 -1.08 12.90
C GLY A 210 -17.34 -0.94 13.29
N ILE A 211 -16.52 -1.96 13.05
CA ILE A 211 -15.08 -1.95 13.33
C ILE A 211 -14.38 -0.86 12.51
N LEU A 212 -14.65 -0.80 11.19
CA LEU A 212 -14.00 0.18 10.32
C LEU A 212 -14.43 1.61 10.63
N THR A 213 -15.68 1.82 11.03
CA THR A 213 -16.14 3.12 11.56
C THR A 213 -15.37 3.50 12.81
N ALA A 214 -15.27 2.59 13.78
CA ALA A 214 -14.57 2.85 15.04
C ALA A 214 -13.08 3.11 14.81
N THR A 215 -12.40 2.29 14.01
CA THR A 215 -10.96 2.45 13.73
C THR A 215 -10.69 3.73 12.95
N THR A 216 -11.48 4.06 11.92
CA THR A 216 -11.34 5.32 11.16
C THR A 216 -11.56 6.54 12.06
N TYR A 217 -12.58 6.50 12.91
CA TYR A 217 -12.85 7.58 13.87
C TYR A 217 -11.72 7.74 14.89
N VAL A 218 -11.23 6.64 15.48
CA VAL A 218 -10.18 6.68 16.50
C VAL A 218 -8.85 7.10 15.87
N PHE A 219 -8.41 6.45 14.80
CA PHE A 219 -7.11 6.72 14.20
C PHE A 219 -7.06 8.06 13.46
N GLY A 220 -8.08 8.38 12.67
CA GLY A 220 -8.15 9.64 11.93
C GLY A 220 -8.50 10.83 12.80
N GLY A 221 -9.42 10.68 13.75
CA GLY A 221 -9.95 11.78 14.57
C GLY A 221 -9.21 12.00 15.88
N LEU A 222 -9.02 10.94 16.67
CA LEU A 222 -8.49 11.05 18.04
C LEU A 222 -6.97 10.88 18.10
N MET A 223 -6.41 9.89 17.42
CA MET A 223 -4.97 9.58 17.48
C MET A 223 -4.15 10.38 16.48
N ARG A 224 -4.63 10.57 15.25
CA ARG A 224 -4.01 11.40 14.20
C ARG A 224 -2.51 11.11 13.99
N GLU A 225 -1.66 12.12 14.34
CA GLU A 225 -0.20 12.07 14.26
C GLU A 225 0.41 10.93 15.09
N GLN A 226 -0.25 10.51 16.18
CA GLN A 226 0.26 9.46 17.05
C GLN A 226 0.36 8.11 16.30
N VAL A 227 -0.57 7.84 15.38
CA VAL A 227 -0.52 6.63 14.54
C VAL A 227 0.77 6.60 13.72
N CYS A 228 1.10 7.72 13.06
CA CYS A 228 2.31 7.82 12.23
C CYS A 228 3.61 7.78 13.05
N THR A 229 3.59 8.37 14.26
CA THR A 229 4.80 8.51 15.10
C THR A 229 5.11 7.23 15.88
N TYR A 230 4.09 6.57 16.45
CA TYR A 230 4.30 5.47 17.39
C TYR A 230 3.83 4.10 16.90
N MET A 231 2.77 4.02 16.10
CA MET A 231 2.17 2.75 15.69
C MET A 231 2.68 2.26 14.33
N CYS A 232 2.87 3.18 13.39
CA CYS A 232 3.23 2.81 12.02
C CYS A 232 4.74 2.53 11.92
N PRO A 233 5.18 1.35 11.43
CA PRO A 233 6.60 1.05 11.24
C PRO A 233 7.20 1.73 10.00
N TRP A 234 6.38 2.11 9.02
CA TRP A 234 6.81 2.63 7.74
C TRP A 234 7.72 3.86 7.82
N PRO A 235 7.52 4.85 8.71
CA PRO A 235 8.43 5.98 8.84
C PRO A 235 9.88 5.59 9.05
N ARG A 236 10.13 4.56 9.87
CA ARG A 236 11.48 4.05 10.16
C ARG A 236 12.07 3.28 8.98
N ILE A 237 11.25 2.41 8.34
CA ILE A 237 11.64 1.66 7.16
C ILE A 237 11.99 2.62 6.01
N GLN A 238 11.14 3.61 5.73
CA GLN A 238 11.40 4.61 4.69
C GLN A 238 12.60 5.49 5.00
N ALA A 239 12.86 5.84 6.26
CA ALA A 239 14.05 6.58 6.62
C ALA A 239 15.34 5.82 6.26
N ALA A 240 15.36 4.50 6.45
CA ALA A 240 16.50 3.66 6.05
C ALA A 240 16.65 3.53 4.52
N MET A 241 15.63 3.85 3.73
CA MET A 241 15.67 3.84 2.27
C MET A 241 16.19 5.16 1.68
N LEU A 242 16.18 6.26 2.43
CA LEU A 242 16.65 7.56 1.98
C LEU A 242 18.17 7.54 1.78
N ASP A 243 18.63 8.32 0.83
CA ASP A 243 20.04 8.58 0.57
C ASP A 243 20.28 10.07 0.31
N GLU A 244 21.53 10.43 0.08
CA GLU A 244 21.95 11.83 -0.13
C GLU A 244 21.28 12.51 -1.32
N ASN A 245 20.75 11.75 -2.26
CA ASN A 245 20.08 12.27 -3.46
C ASN A 245 18.55 12.11 -3.41
N SER A 246 17.99 11.58 -2.33
CA SER A 246 16.55 11.50 -2.15
C SER A 246 15.97 12.88 -1.84
N LEU A 247 14.85 13.23 -2.49
CA LEU A 247 14.18 14.50 -2.24
C LEU A 247 13.49 14.49 -0.88
N THR A 248 13.79 15.48 -0.06
CA THR A 248 13.13 15.71 1.22
C THR A 248 12.74 17.17 1.36
N VAL A 249 11.70 17.45 2.15
CA VAL A 249 11.37 18.83 2.51
C VAL A 249 12.42 19.31 3.50
N THR A 250 13.16 20.35 3.12
CA THR A 250 14.31 20.84 3.85
C THR A 250 14.19 22.35 4.08
N TYR A 251 14.52 22.80 5.29
CA TYR A 251 14.76 24.20 5.58
C TYR A 251 16.18 24.53 5.14
N ASN A 252 16.34 25.56 4.32
CA ASN A 252 17.61 26.02 3.79
C ASN A 252 18.27 27.00 4.78
N ASP A 253 18.89 26.47 5.85
CA ASP A 253 19.53 27.23 6.90
C ASP A 253 20.73 28.02 6.39
N TRP A 254 21.45 27.55 5.36
CA TRP A 254 22.47 28.30 4.62
C TRP A 254 21.98 29.67 4.11
N ARG A 255 20.67 29.81 3.95
CA ARG A 255 19.99 31.04 3.54
C ARG A 255 19.22 31.68 4.71
N GLY A 256 18.63 30.86 5.59
CA GLY A 256 17.71 31.29 6.63
C GLY A 256 18.32 31.80 7.91
N GLU A 257 19.53 31.31 8.25
CA GLU A 257 20.21 31.67 9.48
C GLU A 257 21.21 32.80 9.28
N PRO A 258 21.50 33.61 10.30
CA PRO A 258 20.84 33.69 11.61
C PRO A 258 19.41 34.27 11.51
N ARG A 259 18.43 33.58 12.06
CA ARG A 259 17.01 34.04 12.05
C ARG A 259 16.78 35.17 13.06
N SER A 260 15.91 36.12 12.71
CA SER A 260 15.59 37.24 13.60
C SER A 260 14.16 37.77 13.37
N ARG A 261 13.37 37.89 14.47
CA ARG A 261 12.04 38.53 14.43
C ARG A 261 12.12 40.01 14.13
N HIS A 262 13.23 40.67 14.49
CA HIS A 262 13.49 42.10 14.32
C HIS A 262 14.64 42.35 13.33
N ALA A 263 14.52 41.76 12.13
CA ALA A 263 15.58 41.80 11.12
C ALA A 263 16.04 43.23 10.80
N LYS A 264 15.11 44.19 10.67
CA LYS A 264 15.47 45.60 10.41
C LYS A 264 16.33 46.22 11.54
N LYS A 265 15.99 45.94 12.81
CA LYS A 265 16.74 46.41 13.95
C LYS A 265 18.11 45.73 14.05
N ALA A 266 18.15 44.43 13.83
CA ALA A 266 19.38 43.66 13.85
C ALA A 266 20.39 44.12 12.77
N VAL A 267 19.89 44.42 11.57
CA VAL A 267 20.70 44.99 10.48
C VAL A 267 21.21 46.42 10.86
N ALA A 268 20.35 47.25 11.44
CA ALA A 268 20.76 48.57 11.93
C ALA A 268 21.82 48.50 13.04
N GLU A 269 21.84 47.42 13.82
CA GLU A 269 22.87 47.12 14.83
C GLU A 269 24.13 46.44 14.24
N GLY A 270 24.23 46.30 12.91
CA GLY A 270 25.36 45.67 12.23
C GLY A 270 25.39 44.14 12.32
N ARG A 271 24.32 43.49 12.81
CA ARG A 271 24.24 42.03 12.89
C ARG A 271 23.87 41.42 11.54
N LYS A 272 24.56 40.35 11.16
CA LYS A 272 24.18 39.54 9.98
C LYS A 272 22.84 38.84 10.26
N VAL A 273 21.93 38.87 9.30
CA VAL A 273 20.59 38.28 9.42
C VAL A 273 20.26 37.52 8.14
N GLY A 274 19.81 36.30 8.28
CA GLY A 274 19.31 35.48 7.18
C GLY A 274 17.87 35.87 6.74
N ASP A 275 17.28 35.05 5.88
CA ASP A 275 15.94 35.32 5.35
C ASP A 275 14.81 34.92 6.30
N CYS A 276 15.08 34.06 7.28
CA CYS A 276 14.05 33.63 8.22
C CYS A 276 13.73 34.71 9.24
N ILE A 277 12.49 35.18 9.25
CA ILE A 277 12.00 36.19 10.22
C ILE A 277 11.43 35.56 11.50
N ASP A 278 11.70 34.28 11.74
CA ASP A 278 11.22 33.53 12.93
C ASP A 278 9.71 33.67 13.22
N CYS A 279 8.89 33.63 12.17
CA CYS A 279 7.43 33.80 12.29
C CYS A 279 6.71 32.51 12.72
N SER A 280 7.38 31.36 12.72
CA SER A 280 6.85 30.02 13.05
C SER A 280 5.62 29.58 12.23
N ALA A 281 5.40 30.18 11.05
CA ALA A 281 4.29 29.82 10.17
C ALA A 281 4.40 28.36 9.68
N CYS A 282 5.63 27.90 9.38
CA CYS A 282 5.92 26.51 9.00
C CYS A 282 5.52 25.49 10.08
N VAL A 283 5.77 25.82 11.35
CA VAL A 283 5.37 24.99 12.50
C VAL A 283 3.86 25.01 12.68
N ALA A 284 3.24 26.18 12.52
CA ALA A 284 1.81 26.35 12.74
C ALA A 284 0.94 25.57 11.75
N VAL A 285 1.40 25.34 10.52
CA VAL A 285 0.66 24.57 9.51
C VAL A 285 0.96 23.07 9.55
N CYS A 286 2.01 22.65 10.28
CA CYS A 286 2.45 21.27 10.29
C CYS A 286 1.43 20.34 10.95
N PRO A 287 0.87 19.31 10.25
CA PRO A 287 -0.05 18.38 10.84
C PRO A 287 0.62 17.43 11.86
N MET A 288 1.94 17.25 11.75
CA MET A 288 2.74 16.44 12.67
C MET A 288 3.27 17.25 13.86
N GLY A 289 3.13 18.60 13.82
CA GLY A 289 3.56 19.50 14.90
C GLY A 289 5.07 19.63 15.08
N ILE A 290 5.85 19.33 14.05
CA ILE A 290 7.31 19.45 14.08
C ILE A 290 7.77 20.86 13.69
N ASP A 291 8.96 21.23 14.10
CA ASP A 291 9.67 22.39 13.58
C ASP A 291 10.69 21.95 12.53
N ILE A 292 10.39 22.21 11.26
CA ILE A 292 11.26 21.81 10.14
C ILE A 292 12.62 22.55 10.17
N ARG A 293 12.73 23.63 10.93
CA ARG A 293 13.97 24.42 11.06
C ARG A 293 15.01 23.71 11.94
N ASP A 294 14.59 22.73 12.73
CA ASP A 294 15.48 21.89 13.54
C ASP A 294 16.08 20.72 12.72
N GLY A 295 15.97 20.77 11.39
CA GLY A 295 16.46 19.75 10.47
C GLY A 295 15.43 18.67 10.12
N GLN A 296 15.92 17.61 9.48
CA GLN A 296 15.08 16.47 9.10
C GLN A 296 14.70 15.65 10.32
N GLN A 297 13.42 15.34 10.45
CA GLN A 297 12.84 14.57 11.56
C GLN A 297 12.09 13.36 11.05
N LEU A 298 12.11 12.27 11.83
CA LEU A 298 11.38 11.01 11.48
C LEU A 298 9.86 11.20 11.39
N GLU A 299 9.33 12.18 12.10
CA GLU A 299 7.91 12.52 12.10
C GLU A 299 7.47 13.27 10.84
N CYS A 300 8.42 13.82 10.05
CA CYS A 300 8.10 14.54 8.82
C CYS A 300 7.52 13.58 7.76
N ILE A 301 6.30 13.84 7.31
CA ILE A 301 5.61 13.06 6.25
C ILE A 301 5.83 13.63 4.84
N THR A 302 6.70 14.61 4.68
CA THR A 302 7.05 15.24 3.38
C THR A 302 5.84 15.81 2.63
N CYS A 303 4.86 16.36 3.36
CA CYS A 303 3.60 16.88 2.79
C CYS A 303 3.70 18.30 2.20
N ALA A 304 4.86 18.98 2.40
CA ALA A 304 5.19 20.30 1.84
C ALA A 304 4.28 21.48 2.23
N LEU A 305 3.37 21.34 3.20
CA LEU A 305 2.53 22.46 3.64
C LEU A 305 3.32 23.59 4.29
N CYS A 306 4.49 23.29 4.87
CA CYS A 306 5.43 24.28 5.40
C CYS A 306 6.07 25.11 4.28
N ILE A 307 6.25 24.56 3.06
CA ILE A 307 6.71 25.31 1.89
C ILE A 307 5.66 26.37 1.52
N ASP A 308 4.39 25.96 1.32
CA ASP A 308 3.31 26.90 1.02
C ASP A 308 3.20 28.03 2.05
N ALA A 309 3.30 27.70 3.34
CA ALA A 309 3.20 28.68 4.40
C ALA A 309 4.40 29.65 4.44
N CYS A 310 5.60 29.13 4.18
CA CYS A 310 6.82 29.94 4.16
C CYS A 310 6.83 30.85 2.93
N ASP A 311 6.54 30.33 1.76
CA ASP A 311 6.49 31.10 0.50
C ASP A 311 5.48 32.24 0.60
N GLY A 312 4.29 31.98 1.19
CA GLY A 312 3.30 33.02 1.44
C GLY A 312 3.76 34.12 2.40
N VAL A 313 4.71 33.84 3.30
CA VAL A 313 5.38 34.84 4.14
C VAL A 313 6.47 35.57 3.37
N MET A 314 7.30 34.83 2.61
CA MET A 314 8.38 35.40 1.79
C MET A 314 7.83 36.42 0.79
N ASP A 315 6.73 36.10 0.11
CA ASP A 315 6.03 37.04 -0.79
C ASP A 315 5.63 38.33 -0.10
N LYS A 316 5.07 38.24 1.12
CA LYS A 316 4.61 39.43 1.89
C LYS A 316 5.76 40.35 2.32
N ILE A 317 6.93 39.80 2.55
CA ILE A 317 8.12 40.58 2.94
C ILE A 317 9.02 40.94 1.77
N GLY A 318 8.63 40.59 0.53
CA GLY A 318 9.37 40.89 -0.71
C GLY A 318 10.68 40.11 -0.83
N ARG A 319 10.77 38.90 -0.25
CA ARG A 319 11.92 38.00 -0.36
C ARG A 319 11.62 36.85 -1.31
N GLU A 320 12.66 36.28 -1.90
CA GLU A 320 12.55 35.14 -2.81
C GLU A 320 11.96 33.92 -2.09
N ARG A 321 11.08 33.19 -2.79
CA ARG A 321 10.52 31.92 -2.32
C ARG A 321 11.61 30.85 -2.17
N GLY A 322 11.24 29.68 -1.61
CA GLY A 322 12.12 28.51 -1.52
C GLY A 322 13.06 28.52 -0.32
N LEU A 323 12.75 29.29 0.74
CA LEU A 323 13.46 29.17 2.03
C LEU A 323 13.23 27.79 2.66
N ILE A 324 12.05 27.22 2.45
CA ILE A 324 11.78 25.80 2.66
C ILE A 324 11.45 25.22 1.29
N SER A 325 12.11 24.14 0.90
CA SER A 325 11.96 23.56 -0.44
C SER A 325 12.19 22.05 -0.42
N TYR A 326 11.84 21.39 -1.52
CA TYR A 326 12.36 20.05 -1.78
C TYR A 326 13.83 20.18 -2.18
N ALA A 327 14.71 19.52 -1.45
CA ALA A 327 16.13 19.48 -1.72
C ALA A 327 16.70 18.08 -1.50
N THR A 328 17.83 17.80 -2.15
CA THR A 328 18.68 16.65 -1.83
C THR A 328 19.70 17.05 -0.78
N LEU A 329 20.17 16.09 -0.01
CA LEU A 329 21.24 16.34 0.97
C LEU A 329 22.53 16.83 0.29
N ASN A 330 22.82 16.30 -0.90
CA ASN A 330 23.97 16.73 -1.71
C ASN A 330 23.89 18.20 -2.13
N ASP A 331 22.71 18.65 -2.63
CA ASP A 331 22.53 20.06 -2.99
C ASP A 331 22.55 20.96 -1.76
N TYR A 332 21.95 20.52 -0.66
CA TYR A 332 21.98 21.21 0.61
C TYR A 332 23.41 21.40 1.12
N ASN A 333 24.22 20.33 1.19
CA ASN A 333 25.61 20.39 1.65
C ASN A 333 26.47 21.27 0.74
N ALA A 334 26.27 21.22 -0.58
CA ALA A 334 26.98 22.08 -1.52
C ALA A 334 26.65 23.58 -1.30
N ASN A 335 25.39 23.91 -1.05
CA ASN A 335 24.97 25.29 -0.76
C ASN A 335 25.45 25.75 0.63
N MET A 336 25.52 24.87 1.63
CA MET A 336 26.13 25.15 2.93
C MET A 336 27.61 25.49 2.78
N ALA A 337 28.36 24.75 1.99
CA ALA A 337 29.76 25.02 1.70
C ALA A 337 29.95 26.40 1.00
N LEU A 338 29.09 26.74 0.04
CA LEU A 338 29.10 28.05 -0.60
C LEU A 338 28.81 29.19 0.39
N ALA A 339 27.91 28.97 1.34
CA ALA A 339 27.60 29.92 2.42
C ALA A 339 28.73 30.04 3.48
N GLY A 340 29.81 29.26 3.32
CA GLY A 340 30.96 29.27 4.21
C GLY A 340 30.71 28.61 5.56
N ALA A 341 29.66 27.81 5.68
CA ALA A 341 29.40 27.03 6.87
C ALA A 341 30.40 25.86 6.96
N SER A 342 30.97 25.67 8.14
CA SER A 342 31.76 24.50 8.51
C SER A 342 31.38 24.07 9.92
N GLU A 343 31.93 22.96 10.43
CA GLU A 343 31.68 22.49 11.80
C GLU A 343 31.97 23.57 12.86
N THR A 344 32.85 24.52 12.54
CA THR A 344 33.31 25.60 13.45
C THR A 344 32.84 26.98 13.03
N THR A 345 32.30 27.17 11.84
CA THR A 345 31.96 28.51 11.29
C THR A 345 30.45 28.57 10.96
N ALA A 346 29.78 29.58 11.53
CA ALA A 346 28.39 29.86 11.25
C ALA A 346 28.20 30.35 9.80
N VAL A 347 26.98 30.11 9.26
CA VAL A 347 26.57 30.57 7.93
C VAL A 347 26.75 32.08 7.78
N ASP A 348 27.36 32.54 6.67
CA ASP A 348 27.45 33.94 6.31
C ASP A 348 26.46 34.27 5.15
N PRO A 349 25.33 34.91 5.45
CA PRO A 349 24.32 35.27 4.41
C PRO A 349 24.88 36.22 3.33
N ALA A 350 25.95 36.94 3.59
CA ALA A 350 26.55 37.86 2.61
C ALA A 350 27.24 37.10 1.46
N ARG A 351 27.74 35.89 1.69
CA ARG A 351 28.42 35.10 0.65
C ARG A 351 27.49 34.57 -0.44
N ILE A 352 26.22 34.38 -0.12
CA ILE A 352 25.21 33.84 -1.03
C ILE A 352 24.40 34.93 -1.71
N ARG A 353 24.68 36.21 -1.47
CA ARG A 353 24.00 37.35 -2.07
C ARG A 353 24.95 38.20 -2.86
N ASP A 354 24.51 38.63 -4.03
CA ASP A 354 25.17 39.66 -4.82
C ASP A 354 25.04 41.00 -4.08
N GLY A 355 26.16 41.61 -3.73
CA GLY A 355 26.23 42.89 -2.99
C GLY A 355 25.56 44.06 -3.74
N ALA A 356 25.48 44.02 -5.09
CA ALA A 356 24.87 45.05 -5.91
C ALA A 356 23.37 44.93 -6.02
N THR A 357 22.85 43.71 -6.17
CA THR A 357 21.42 43.43 -6.44
C THR A 357 20.65 42.88 -5.24
N GLY A 358 21.37 42.42 -4.21
CA GLY A 358 20.79 41.74 -3.04
C GLY A 358 20.16 40.39 -3.34
N LYS A 359 20.18 39.93 -4.61
CA LYS A 359 19.65 38.65 -5.05
C LYS A 359 20.60 37.50 -4.73
N LEU A 360 20.09 36.28 -4.73
CA LEU A 360 20.90 35.08 -4.56
C LEU A 360 21.94 34.94 -5.70
N VAL A 361 23.14 34.51 -5.36
CA VAL A 361 24.21 34.31 -6.36
C VAL A 361 23.88 33.17 -7.31
N PRO A 362 24.26 33.25 -8.61
CA PRO A 362 23.89 32.26 -9.63
C PRO A 362 24.57 30.90 -9.46
N GLY A 363 25.45 30.70 -8.49
CA GLY A 363 26.16 29.43 -8.25
C GLY A 363 25.46 28.44 -7.34
N LEU A 364 24.28 28.77 -6.82
CA LEU A 364 23.52 27.88 -5.92
C LEU A 364 22.99 26.67 -6.66
N ARG A 365 23.11 25.51 -6.04
CA ARG A 365 22.54 24.27 -6.58
C ARG A 365 21.06 24.20 -6.29
N HIS A 366 20.30 23.93 -7.37
CA HIS A 366 18.89 23.64 -7.31
C HIS A 366 18.64 22.20 -7.75
N THR A 367 17.77 21.52 -7.06
CA THR A 367 17.41 20.17 -7.41
C THR A 367 16.80 20.10 -8.81
N THR A 368 17.33 19.22 -9.65
CA THR A 368 16.90 18.99 -11.04
C THR A 368 16.38 17.57 -11.23
N TRP A 369 15.69 17.29 -12.34
CA TRP A 369 15.27 15.94 -12.69
C TRP A 369 16.41 14.92 -12.76
N ARG A 370 17.64 15.37 -13.02
CA ARG A 370 18.85 14.51 -13.02
C ARG A 370 19.17 13.92 -11.65
N SER A 371 18.79 14.58 -10.57
CA SER A 371 18.98 14.02 -9.21
C SER A 371 18.04 12.86 -8.93
N ILE A 372 16.93 12.75 -9.66
CA ILE A 372 15.96 11.65 -9.55
C ILE A 372 16.40 10.46 -10.40
N ILE A 373 16.90 10.71 -11.65
CA ILE A 373 17.33 9.66 -12.58
C ILE A 373 18.78 9.28 -12.28
N ARG A 374 18.98 8.19 -11.57
CA ARG A 374 20.28 7.69 -11.12
C ARG A 374 20.29 6.15 -11.10
N PRO A 375 21.46 5.50 -11.05
CA PRO A 375 21.54 4.03 -11.15
C PRO A 375 20.62 3.30 -10.17
N ARG A 376 20.56 3.73 -8.92
CA ARG A 376 19.70 3.13 -7.89
C ARG A 376 18.21 3.20 -8.24
N THR A 377 17.71 4.35 -8.67
CA THR A 377 16.30 4.52 -9.04
C THR A 377 15.95 3.80 -10.34
N ILE A 378 16.91 3.75 -11.29
CA ILE A 378 16.77 2.97 -12.53
C ILE A 378 16.64 1.48 -12.21
N VAL A 379 17.48 0.94 -11.33
CA VAL A 379 17.41 -0.49 -10.93
C VAL A 379 16.06 -0.80 -10.29
N TYR A 380 15.57 0.03 -9.34
CA TYR A 380 14.26 -0.17 -8.73
C TYR A 380 13.13 -0.10 -9.77
N PHE A 381 13.21 0.85 -10.70
CA PHE A 381 12.23 0.95 -11.78
C PHE A 381 12.25 -0.27 -12.70
N LEU A 382 13.43 -0.74 -13.09
CA LEU A 382 13.57 -1.92 -13.95
C LEU A 382 13.05 -3.19 -13.27
N VAL A 383 13.33 -3.37 -11.98
CA VAL A 383 12.79 -4.50 -11.21
C VAL A 383 11.27 -4.41 -11.11
N TRP A 384 10.74 -3.23 -10.80
CA TRP A 384 9.29 -2.99 -10.71
C TRP A 384 8.59 -3.24 -12.04
N ALA A 385 9.12 -2.67 -13.12
CA ALA A 385 8.60 -2.82 -14.47
C ALA A 385 8.74 -4.27 -14.97
N GLY A 386 9.87 -4.92 -14.67
CA GLY A 386 10.13 -6.31 -15.03
C GLY A 386 9.12 -7.28 -14.39
N ILE A 387 8.81 -7.09 -13.10
CA ILE A 387 7.76 -7.88 -12.42
C ILE A 387 6.40 -7.62 -13.08
N GLY A 388 6.06 -6.35 -13.35
CA GLY A 388 4.79 -6.00 -14.00
C GLY A 388 4.66 -6.62 -15.39
N ILE A 389 5.71 -6.53 -16.21
CA ILE A 389 5.75 -7.15 -17.55
C ILE A 389 5.63 -8.67 -17.45
N ALA A 390 6.38 -9.31 -16.54
CA ALA A 390 6.30 -10.75 -16.34
C ALA A 390 4.89 -11.21 -15.94
N MET A 391 4.21 -10.45 -15.07
CA MET A 391 2.82 -10.72 -14.70
C MET A 391 1.86 -10.55 -15.89
N LEU A 392 2.03 -9.51 -16.72
CA LEU A 392 1.21 -9.30 -17.92
C LEU A 392 1.42 -10.41 -18.95
N VAL A 393 2.66 -10.84 -19.15
CA VAL A 393 2.99 -11.99 -20.03
C VAL A 393 2.37 -13.26 -19.49
N ALA A 394 2.52 -13.55 -18.19
CA ALA A 394 1.91 -14.72 -17.57
C ALA A 394 0.38 -14.69 -17.72
N LEU A 395 -0.26 -13.52 -17.55
CA LEU A 395 -1.69 -13.35 -17.72
C LEU A 395 -2.15 -13.59 -19.17
N SER A 396 -1.36 -13.16 -20.16
CA SER A 396 -1.68 -13.38 -21.57
C SER A 396 -1.47 -14.82 -22.03
N LEU A 397 -0.53 -15.54 -21.40
CA LEU A 397 -0.23 -16.95 -21.72
C LEU A 397 -0.99 -17.95 -20.84
N ARG A 398 -1.86 -17.49 -19.95
CA ARG A 398 -2.57 -18.38 -19.03
C ARG A 398 -3.47 -19.37 -19.77
N SER A 399 -3.46 -20.63 -19.32
CA SER A 399 -4.40 -21.65 -19.75
C SER A 399 -5.81 -21.34 -19.21
N THR A 400 -6.82 -21.49 -20.04
CA THR A 400 -8.23 -21.36 -19.64
C THR A 400 -8.90 -22.70 -19.33
N LEU A 401 -8.13 -23.78 -19.38
CA LEU A 401 -8.54 -25.14 -19.06
C LEU A 401 -7.44 -25.76 -18.17
N GLU A 402 -7.83 -26.37 -17.06
CA GLU A 402 -6.90 -27.01 -16.14
C GLU A 402 -7.46 -28.37 -15.71
N ILE A 403 -6.58 -29.35 -15.53
CA ILE A 403 -6.91 -30.66 -14.99
C ILE A 403 -6.01 -31.00 -13.81
N SER A 404 -6.59 -31.62 -12.78
CA SER A 404 -5.86 -32.20 -11.65
C SER A 404 -6.42 -33.59 -11.39
N ALA A 405 -5.53 -34.56 -11.23
CA ALA A 405 -5.87 -35.95 -10.91
C ALA A 405 -5.25 -36.35 -9.56
N LEU A 406 -6.07 -36.85 -8.66
CA LEU A 406 -5.61 -37.38 -7.39
C LEU A 406 -5.90 -38.87 -7.32
N HIS A 407 -4.85 -39.68 -7.20
CA HIS A 407 -4.96 -41.14 -7.05
C HIS A 407 -5.59 -41.50 -5.71
N ASP A 408 -6.51 -42.49 -5.72
CA ASP A 408 -7.13 -43.03 -4.51
C ASP A 408 -6.08 -43.75 -3.66
N ARG A 409 -6.06 -43.48 -2.36
CA ARG A 409 -5.06 -44.04 -1.44
C ARG A 409 -5.48 -45.38 -0.85
N ASN A 410 -6.77 -45.67 -0.79
CA ASN A 410 -7.30 -46.89 -0.19
C ASN A 410 -8.61 -47.32 -0.83
N PRO A 411 -8.65 -48.40 -1.64
CA PRO A 411 -7.48 -49.16 -2.11
C PRO A 411 -6.70 -48.41 -3.21
N GLN A 412 -5.38 -48.63 -3.29
CA GLN A 412 -4.54 -48.07 -4.34
C GLN A 412 -4.86 -48.72 -5.71
N TYR A 413 -5.12 -50.01 -5.73
CA TYR A 413 -5.55 -50.75 -6.89
C TYR A 413 -6.57 -51.84 -6.52
N VAL A 414 -7.34 -52.31 -7.50
CA VAL A 414 -8.27 -53.41 -7.37
C VAL A 414 -8.03 -54.38 -8.51
N LEU A 415 -7.84 -55.67 -8.16
CA LEU A 415 -7.77 -56.74 -9.14
C LEU A 415 -9.22 -57.17 -9.53
N LEU A 416 -9.52 -57.12 -10.81
CA LEU A 416 -10.85 -57.50 -11.34
C LEU A 416 -10.90 -58.99 -11.65
N SER A 417 -12.13 -59.55 -11.78
CA SER A 417 -12.38 -60.96 -12.05
C SER A 417 -11.82 -61.47 -13.41
N ASP A 418 -11.57 -60.57 -14.33
CA ASP A 418 -10.98 -60.85 -15.64
C ASP A 418 -9.43 -60.73 -15.65
N GLY A 419 -8.81 -60.54 -14.50
CA GLY A 419 -7.38 -60.40 -14.33
C GLY A 419 -6.80 -58.99 -14.56
N SER A 420 -7.61 -58.05 -15.02
CA SER A 420 -7.15 -56.66 -15.21
C SER A 420 -7.06 -55.91 -13.90
N ILE A 421 -6.27 -54.85 -13.89
CA ILE A 421 -6.07 -54.01 -12.71
C ILE A 421 -6.81 -52.68 -12.90
N ARG A 422 -7.48 -52.21 -11.86
CA ARG A 422 -8.21 -50.96 -11.84
C ARG A 422 -7.66 -50.05 -10.77
N ASN A 423 -7.29 -48.83 -11.15
CA ASN A 423 -6.92 -47.73 -10.27
C ASN A 423 -8.04 -46.67 -10.26
N GLY A 424 -8.28 -46.06 -9.12
CA GLY A 424 -9.26 -44.98 -8.96
C GLY A 424 -8.59 -43.62 -8.93
N PHE A 425 -9.15 -42.65 -9.61
CA PHE A 425 -8.68 -41.26 -9.63
C PHE A 425 -9.84 -40.31 -9.43
N LYS A 426 -9.64 -39.36 -8.54
CA LYS A 426 -10.49 -38.18 -8.39
C LYS A 426 -9.98 -37.09 -9.32
N ILE A 427 -10.74 -36.78 -10.37
CA ILE A 427 -10.37 -35.82 -11.40
C ILE A 427 -11.16 -34.55 -11.18
N LYS A 428 -10.44 -33.42 -11.24
CA LYS A 428 -11.00 -32.07 -11.26
C LYS A 428 -10.63 -31.41 -12.57
N ILE A 429 -11.63 -30.94 -13.31
CA ILE A 429 -11.44 -30.19 -14.55
C ILE A 429 -12.02 -28.80 -14.34
N SER A 430 -11.20 -27.77 -14.48
CA SER A 430 -11.58 -26.36 -14.30
C SER A 430 -11.81 -25.72 -15.66
N ASN A 431 -13.01 -25.21 -15.91
CA ASN A 431 -13.30 -24.35 -17.06
C ASN A 431 -13.25 -22.88 -16.60
N MET A 432 -12.20 -22.17 -16.98
CA MET A 432 -11.98 -20.77 -16.63
C MET A 432 -12.51 -19.80 -17.69
N ARG A 433 -13.51 -20.20 -18.47
CA ARG A 433 -14.25 -19.32 -19.38
C ARG A 433 -15.71 -19.21 -18.96
N ALA A 434 -16.27 -18.02 -19.17
CA ALA A 434 -17.69 -17.73 -18.93
C ALA A 434 -18.64 -18.38 -19.97
N GLU A 435 -18.19 -19.45 -20.65
CA GLU A 435 -18.94 -20.20 -21.65
C GLU A 435 -18.90 -21.69 -21.34
N PRO A 436 -20.02 -22.45 -21.59
CA PRO A 436 -20.02 -23.89 -21.44
C PRO A 436 -19.07 -24.52 -22.46
N ARG A 437 -18.32 -25.52 -22.03
CA ARG A 437 -17.39 -26.25 -22.90
C ARG A 437 -17.60 -27.76 -22.84
N THR A 438 -17.49 -28.42 -24.01
CA THR A 438 -17.36 -29.86 -24.08
C THR A 438 -15.88 -30.20 -24.23
N VAL A 439 -15.39 -31.12 -23.38
CA VAL A 439 -13.99 -31.54 -23.38
C VAL A 439 -13.91 -33.06 -23.48
N THR A 440 -12.85 -33.55 -24.11
CA THR A 440 -12.52 -34.97 -24.18
C THR A 440 -11.31 -35.24 -23.25
N LEU A 441 -11.48 -36.17 -22.33
CA LEU A 441 -10.41 -36.71 -21.48
C LEU A 441 -9.82 -37.95 -22.13
N THR A 442 -8.49 -38.02 -22.27
CA THR A 442 -7.75 -39.16 -22.84
C THR A 442 -6.58 -39.54 -21.92
N LEU A 443 -6.07 -40.76 -22.08
CA LEU A 443 -4.85 -41.24 -21.43
C LEU A 443 -3.69 -41.18 -22.41
N GLU A 444 -2.58 -40.62 -22.00
CA GLU A 444 -1.34 -40.60 -22.78
C GLU A 444 -0.25 -41.33 -21.99
N GLY A 445 0.47 -42.29 -22.63
CA GLY A 445 1.54 -43.03 -21.97
C GLY A 445 1.12 -44.31 -21.21
N LEU A 446 -0.16 -44.72 -21.25
CA LEU A 446 -0.64 -45.97 -20.63
C LEU A 446 -1.14 -46.95 -21.74
N PRO A 447 -0.32 -47.93 -22.15
CA PRO A 447 -0.75 -48.88 -23.20
C PRO A 447 -1.97 -49.72 -22.81
N GLY A 448 -2.97 -49.72 -23.67
CA GLY A 448 -4.24 -50.48 -23.44
C GLY A 448 -5.10 -49.93 -22.29
N GLY A 449 -4.79 -48.73 -21.80
CA GLY A 449 -5.57 -48.10 -20.73
C GLY A 449 -6.98 -47.74 -21.17
N LEU A 450 -7.98 -48.13 -20.39
CA LEU A 450 -9.38 -47.81 -20.58
C LEU A 450 -9.95 -47.08 -19.35
N MET A 451 -10.81 -46.12 -19.58
CA MET A 451 -11.45 -45.31 -18.53
C MET A 451 -12.92 -45.61 -18.39
N THR A 452 -13.42 -45.54 -17.16
CA THR A 452 -14.87 -45.63 -16.86
C THR A 452 -15.20 -44.59 -15.80
N ARG A 453 -16.32 -43.89 -15.94
CA ARG A 453 -16.84 -43.00 -14.91
C ARG A 453 -17.47 -43.81 -13.78
N ALA A 454 -17.30 -43.36 -12.55
CA ALA A 454 -17.87 -44.05 -11.39
C ALA A 454 -19.38 -43.91 -11.28
N ASP A 455 -19.95 -42.85 -11.88
CA ASP A 455 -21.38 -42.48 -11.84
C ASP A 455 -22.18 -42.95 -13.03
N THR A 456 -21.59 -43.66 -14.01
CA THR A 456 -22.26 -44.16 -15.21
C THR A 456 -21.97 -45.63 -15.44
N VAL A 457 -22.93 -46.33 -16.08
CA VAL A 457 -22.78 -47.75 -16.47
C VAL A 457 -22.32 -47.85 -17.95
N GLU A 458 -21.47 -46.91 -18.36
CA GLU A 458 -20.92 -46.93 -19.72
C GLU A 458 -19.79 -47.96 -19.86
N PRO A 459 -19.60 -48.57 -21.03
CA PRO A 459 -18.47 -49.47 -21.26
C PRO A 459 -17.15 -48.74 -21.15
N PRO A 460 -16.06 -49.42 -20.74
CA PRO A 460 -14.71 -48.81 -20.68
C PRO A 460 -14.31 -48.25 -22.05
N SER A 461 -13.83 -47.02 -22.07
CA SER A 461 -13.44 -46.29 -23.29
C SER A 461 -12.04 -45.68 -23.14
N SER A 462 -11.35 -45.51 -24.27
CA SER A 462 -10.08 -44.76 -24.31
C SER A 462 -10.25 -43.25 -24.17
N SER A 463 -11.48 -42.75 -24.31
CA SER A 463 -11.82 -41.34 -24.16
C SER A 463 -13.15 -41.14 -23.46
N LEU A 464 -13.26 -40.11 -22.64
CA LEU A 464 -14.51 -39.71 -21.97
C LEU A 464 -14.85 -38.26 -22.31
N LEU A 465 -16.14 -38.02 -22.63
CA LEU A 465 -16.66 -36.70 -22.92
C LEU A 465 -17.29 -36.08 -21.66
N PHE A 466 -16.95 -34.82 -21.38
CA PHE A 466 -17.51 -34.06 -20.28
C PHE A 466 -18.04 -32.71 -20.76
N LYS A 467 -19.22 -32.34 -20.28
CA LYS A 467 -19.79 -30.99 -20.46
C LYS A 467 -19.48 -30.17 -19.23
N LEU A 468 -18.62 -29.20 -19.38
CA LEU A 468 -18.22 -28.28 -18.31
C LEU A 468 -19.15 -27.07 -18.30
N GLN A 469 -19.60 -26.69 -17.11
CA GLN A 469 -20.34 -25.45 -16.92
C GLN A 469 -19.41 -24.25 -17.06
N PRO A 470 -19.94 -23.07 -17.41
CA PRO A 470 -19.17 -21.82 -17.38
C PRO A 470 -18.59 -21.57 -16.00
N ASP A 471 -17.37 -21.07 -15.95
CA ASP A 471 -16.71 -20.67 -14.72
C ASP A 471 -16.86 -21.67 -13.57
N ALA A 472 -16.70 -22.95 -13.86
CA ALA A 472 -16.93 -24.00 -12.89
C ALA A 472 -15.81 -25.05 -12.86
N VAL A 473 -15.65 -25.65 -11.69
CA VAL A 473 -14.81 -26.83 -11.49
C VAL A 473 -15.73 -28.05 -11.46
N MET A 474 -15.56 -28.96 -12.42
CA MET A 474 -16.21 -30.26 -12.39
C MET A 474 -15.33 -31.25 -11.65
N GLU A 475 -15.88 -31.92 -10.67
CA GLU A 475 -15.24 -33.00 -9.95
C GLU A 475 -15.91 -34.32 -10.26
N THR A 476 -15.15 -35.32 -10.71
CA THR A 476 -15.66 -36.64 -11.01
C THR A 476 -14.64 -37.71 -10.60
N ARG A 477 -15.11 -38.91 -10.37
CA ARG A 477 -14.25 -40.06 -10.11
C ARG A 477 -14.17 -40.92 -11.37
N VAL A 478 -12.95 -41.20 -11.83
CA VAL A 478 -12.64 -42.00 -13.00
C VAL A 478 -11.85 -43.22 -12.57
N PHE A 479 -12.27 -44.38 -13.05
CA PHE A 479 -11.53 -45.62 -12.91
C PHE A 479 -10.73 -45.85 -14.17
N VAL A 480 -9.44 -46.05 -14.03
CA VAL A 480 -8.52 -46.44 -15.11
C VAL A 480 -8.23 -47.94 -14.96
N ARG A 481 -8.43 -48.69 -16.03
CA ARG A 481 -8.21 -50.12 -16.12
C ARG A 481 -7.11 -50.39 -17.14
N ALA A 482 -6.18 -51.30 -16.82
CA ALA A 482 -5.18 -51.78 -17.76
C ALA A 482 -4.89 -53.25 -17.52
N ASP A 483 -4.43 -53.94 -18.58
CA ASP A 483 -3.95 -55.32 -18.50
C ASP A 483 -2.55 -55.35 -17.87
N PRO A 484 -2.34 -56.13 -16.81
CA PRO A 484 -1.01 -56.25 -16.18
C PRO A 484 0.10 -56.70 -17.11
N SER A 485 -0.26 -57.47 -18.17
CA SER A 485 0.71 -57.95 -19.19
C SER A 485 1.24 -56.84 -20.10
N ALA A 486 0.49 -55.75 -20.26
CA ALA A 486 0.90 -54.59 -21.05
C ALA A 486 1.81 -53.59 -20.25
N LEU A 487 2.04 -53.84 -18.96
CA LEU A 487 2.73 -52.95 -18.07
C LEU A 487 4.09 -53.54 -17.67
N GLU A 488 5.19 -52.88 -18.02
CA GLU A 488 6.58 -53.33 -17.75
C GLU A 488 6.99 -53.19 -16.27
N SER A 489 6.43 -52.23 -15.54
CA SER A 489 6.81 -51.92 -14.17
C SER A 489 5.62 -51.98 -13.19
N THR A 490 5.91 -52.07 -11.86
CA THR A 490 4.90 -52.06 -10.82
C THR A 490 4.22 -50.71 -10.68
N VAL A 491 4.84 -49.64 -11.16
CA VAL A 491 4.34 -48.28 -11.24
C VAL A 491 4.62 -47.78 -12.64
N THR A 492 3.58 -47.42 -13.37
CA THR A 492 3.68 -46.85 -14.72
C THR A 492 3.21 -45.41 -14.70
N ASP A 493 4.08 -44.51 -15.13
CA ASP A 493 3.78 -43.09 -15.27
C ASP A 493 2.96 -42.86 -16.53
N PHE A 494 1.92 -42.03 -16.44
CA PHE A 494 1.08 -41.65 -17.57
C PHE A 494 0.46 -40.28 -17.33
N ASP A 495 -0.11 -39.68 -18.37
CA ASP A 495 -0.76 -38.39 -18.27
C ASP A 495 -2.26 -38.49 -18.62
N PHE A 496 -3.09 -37.82 -17.83
CA PHE A 496 -4.43 -37.45 -18.22
C PHE A 496 -4.36 -36.20 -19.09
N ALA A 497 -4.81 -36.27 -20.33
CA ALA A 497 -4.89 -35.14 -21.23
C ALA A 497 -6.36 -34.76 -21.47
N VAL A 498 -6.67 -33.47 -21.35
CA VAL A 498 -7.98 -32.90 -21.65
C VAL A 498 -7.86 -31.96 -22.84
N ARG A 499 -8.75 -32.14 -23.84
CA ARG A 499 -8.85 -31.28 -25.02
C ARG A 499 -10.25 -30.74 -25.18
N ALA A 500 -10.41 -29.44 -25.45
CA ALA A 500 -11.68 -28.86 -25.81
C ALA A 500 -12.08 -29.34 -27.21
N VAL A 501 -13.35 -29.79 -27.37
CA VAL A 501 -13.86 -30.23 -28.67
C VAL A 501 -13.96 -29.06 -29.65
N SER A 502 -14.24 -27.88 -29.17
CA SER A 502 -14.32 -26.64 -29.94
C SER A 502 -13.15 -25.72 -29.60
N GLY A 503 -11.94 -25.96 -30.13
CA GLY A 503 -10.79 -25.05 -29.95
C GLY A 503 -9.48 -25.73 -29.57
N GLU A 504 -8.41 -24.91 -29.41
CA GLU A 504 -7.05 -25.39 -29.18
C GLU A 504 -6.67 -25.58 -27.68
N ALA A 505 -7.65 -25.36 -26.76
CA ALA A 505 -7.35 -25.46 -25.34
C ALA A 505 -7.08 -26.90 -24.93
N THR A 506 -5.89 -27.14 -24.42
CA THR A 506 -5.44 -28.44 -23.90
C THR A 506 -4.86 -28.25 -22.51
N ALA A 507 -5.04 -29.27 -21.67
CA ALA A 507 -4.37 -29.38 -20.37
C ALA A 507 -4.02 -30.83 -20.09
N SER A 508 -2.91 -31.08 -19.41
CA SER A 508 -2.51 -32.41 -18.97
C SER A 508 -2.07 -32.42 -17.53
N THR A 509 -2.19 -33.57 -16.87
CA THR A 509 -1.70 -33.79 -15.52
C THR A 509 -1.10 -35.17 -15.38
N HIS A 510 0.05 -35.22 -14.71
CA HIS A 510 0.78 -36.46 -14.47
C HIS A 510 0.10 -37.32 -13.42
N ALA A 511 0.04 -38.63 -13.65
CA ALA A 511 -0.51 -39.62 -12.76
C ALA A 511 0.28 -40.93 -12.81
N LYS A 512 0.09 -41.77 -11.80
CA LYS A 512 0.77 -43.07 -11.68
C LYS A 512 -0.25 -44.18 -11.62
N PHE A 513 -0.06 -45.18 -12.44
CA PHE A 513 -0.82 -46.42 -12.41
C PHE A 513 -0.05 -47.48 -11.62
N GLU A 514 -0.68 -48.06 -10.58
CA GLU A 514 -0.06 -49.04 -9.70
C GLU A 514 -0.58 -50.45 -9.91
N LYS A 515 0.31 -51.44 -9.96
CA LYS A 515 -0.04 -52.87 -9.96
C LYS A 515 0.60 -53.61 -8.78
N PRO A 516 0.04 -54.76 -8.38
CA PRO A 516 0.66 -55.60 -7.33
C PRO A 516 2.11 -55.90 -7.63
N LYS A 517 2.95 -55.89 -6.60
CA LYS A 517 4.29 -56.46 -6.74
C LYS A 517 4.15 -57.94 -7.00
N GLU A 518 4.75 -58.46 -8.07
CA GLU A 518 4.85 -59.88 -8.27
C GLU A 518 5.53 -60.51 -7.07
N GLN A 519 4.82 -61.33 -6.31
CA GLN A 519 5.47 -62.16 -5.32
C GLN A 519 6.31 -63.15 -6.15
N ARG A 520 7.63 -62.99 -6.16
CA ARG A 520 8.52 -64.05 -6.67
C ARG A 520 8.23 -65.29 -5.85
N PRO A 521 8.02 -66.45 -6.52
CA PRO A 521 7.75 -67.72 -5.85
C PRO A 521 8.97 -68.14 -4.95
#